data_13fc38bcc3a486c69bc671425bb315fc
#
_entry.id   13fc38bcc3a486c69bc671425bb315fc
#
_cell.length_a   1.000
_cell.length_b   1.000
_cell.length_c   1.000
_cell.angle_alpha   90.00
_cell.angle_beta   90.00
_cell.angle_gamma   90.00
#
_symmetry.space_group_name_H-M   'P 1'
#
loop_
_entity.id
_entity.type
_entity.pdbx_description
1 polymer ?
#
loop_
_entity_poly.entity_id
_entity_poly.type
_entity_poly.pdbx_seq_one_letter_code
_entity_poly.pdbx_strand_id
1 'polypeptide(L)'
;MSNIKKIIKKILPDKLIYDYRIIQILPQYIRSKHKAAKISIPEFKMMSDEETVDCIINKNMSLSRFGDGEFLWMCGQKLNSFQKYSPELEKRLINTMKSKNEKLLIGFPKGIIDSHKCNLFARMHWTIIRANYFYDIAKFLDESQTYCDASITRPYIDYCDIEFSRHKFENLKRIWDNKNIVIVEGKKTKLGIGNDLFDNALSIKRIICPAENAFESLEKIEESIKKNVSKNTLMLAALGPTATILASDMCDNGYQMVDIGHIDVEYMWYLHRAILRKPIEGKSVNESGNRDCSNVYDNDKIYLNSIICEIN
;
A
#
# COMPACT_ATOMS: atom_id res chain seq x y z
N MET A 1 -21.76 13.07 -2.25
CA MET A 1 -22.51 12.43 -1.14
C MET A 1 -23.29 13.50 -0.41
N SER A 2 -24.58 13.31 -0.13
CA SER A 2 -25.39 14.33 0.56
C SER A 2 -24.85 14.60 1.97
N ASN A 3 -24.96 15.84 2.44
CA ASN A 3 -24.56 16.27 3.80
C ASN A 3 -25.15 15.37 4.89
N ILE A 4 -26.33 14.82 4.68
CA ILE A 4 -27.03 13.90 5.58
C ILE A 4 -26.22 12.60 5.78
N LYS A 5 -25.60 12.03 4.74
CA LYS A 5 -24.73 10.83 4.88
C LYS A 5 -23.46 11.10 5.68
N LYS A 6 -22.93 12.33 5.61
CA LYS A 6 -21.76 12.73 6.42
C LYS A 6 -22.14 12.89 7.91
N ILE A 7 -23.32 13.43 8.20
CA ILE A 7 -23.83 13.63 9.57
C ILE A 7 -24.15 12.27 10.22
N ILE A 8 -24.83 11.38 9.51
CA ILE A 8 -25.17 10.03 9.99
C ILE A 8 -23.91 9.25 10.35
N LYS A 9 -22.83 9.33 9.54
CA LYS A 9 -21.56 8.66 9.83
C LYS A 9 -20.82 9.19 11.08
N LYS A 10 -21.12 10.42 11.53
CA LYS A 10 -20.53 10.98 12.76
C LYS A 10 -21.26 10.58 14.04
N ILE A 11 -22.52 10.17 13.93
CA ILE A 11 -23.42 9.93 15.08
C ILE A 11 -23.57 8.43 15.35
N LEU A 12 -23.52 7.58 14.32
CA LEU A 12 -23.70 6.15 14.48
C LEU A 12 -22.45 5.47 15.06
N PRO A 13 -22.62 4.49 15.97
CA PRO A 13 -21.54 3.61 16.41
C PRO A 13 -20.85 2.92 15.23
N ASP A 14 -19.54 2.78 15.30
CA ASP A 14 -18.73 2.15 14.23
C ASP A 14 -19.21 0.77 13.83
N LYS A 15 -19.67 0.00 14.80
CA LYS A 15 -20.21 -1.34 14.58
C LYS A 15 -21.41 -1.32 13.65
N LEU A 16 -22.34 -0.39 13.82
CA LEU A 16 -23.50 -0.25 12.93
C LEU A 16 -23.11 0.19 11.52
N ILE A 17 -22.09 1.05 11.41
CA ILE A 17 -21.55 1.45 10.09
C ILE A 17 -20.90 0.25 9.41
N TYR A 18 -20.14 -0.56 10.15
CA TYR A 18 -19.53 -1.78 9.65
C TYR A 18 -20.58 -2.78 9.15
N ASP A 19 -21.59 -3.06 9.96
CA ASP A 19 -22.69 -3.98 9.61
C ASP A 19 -23.45 -3.48 8.38
N TYR A 20 -23.71 -2.17 8.30
CA TYR A 20 -24.32 -1.56 7.10
C TYR A 20 -23.46 -1.77 5.84
N ARG A 21 -22.13 -1.63 5.93
CA ARG A 21 -21.23 -1.90 4.79
C ARG A 21 -21.28 -3.37 4.37
N ILE A 22 -21.34 -4.30 5.32
CA ILE A 22 -21.54 -5.73 5.03
C ILE A 22 -22.83 -5.94 4.22
N ILE A 23 -23.94 -5.35 4.69
CA ILE A 23 -25.24 -5.46 4.01
C ILE A 23 -25.18 -4.91 2.58
N GLN A 24 -24.46 -3.79 2.36
CA GLN A 24 -24.33 -3.19 1.04
C GLN A 24 -23.59 -4.08 0.03
N ILE A 25 -22.55 -4.80 0.44
CA ILE A 25 -21.78 -5.66 -0.46
C ILE A 25 -22.31 -7.09 -0.55
N LEU A 26 -23.20 -7.48 0.37
CA LEU A 26 -23.75 -8.84 0.47
C LEU A 26 -24.38 -9.36 -0.84
N PRO A 27 -25.20 -8.59 -1.58
CA PRO A 27 -25.77 -9.07 -2.84
C PRO A 27 -24.72 -9.41 -3.90
N GLN A 28 -23.66 -8.60 -3.98
CA GLN A 28 -22.55 -8.84 -4.89
C GLN A 28 -21.71 -10.06 -4.45
N TYR A 29 -21.47 -10.18 -3.14
CA TYR A 29 -20.78 -11.33 -2.56
C TYR A 29 -21.52 -12.64 -2.86
N ILE A 30 -22.84 -12.70 -2.63
CA ILE A 30 -23.65 -13.90 -2.89
C ILE A 30 -23.52 -14.34 -4.36
N ARG A 31 -23.64 -13.39 -5.31
CA ARG A 31 -23.46 -13.67 -6.75
C ARG A 31 -22.05 -14.17 -7.07
N SER A 32 -21.04 -13.60 -6.40
CA SER A 32 -19.62 -13.88 -6.65
C SER A 32 -19.15 -15.19 -6.00
N LYS A 33 -19.71 -15.57 -4.86
CA LYS A 33 -19.26 -16.73 -4.06
C LYS A 33 -19.24 -18.03 -4.87
N HIS A 34 -20.30 -18.32 -5.61
CA HIS A 34 -20.38 -19.53 -6.42
C HIS A 34 -19.38 -19.53 -7.58
N LYS A 35 -19.18 -18.37 -8.22
CA LYS A 35 -18.19 -18.20 -9.29
C LYS A 35 -16.76 -18.33 -8.75
N ALA A 36 -16.46 -17.68 -7.63
CA ALA A 36 -15.15 -17.74 -6.97
C ALA A 36 -14.76 -19.18 -6.58
N ALA A 37 -15.72 -19.98 -6.10
CA ALA A 37 -15.48 -21.37 -5.71
C ALA A 37 -15.14 -22.29 -6.88
N LYS A 38 -15.46 -21.91 -8.12
CA LYS A 38 -15.15 -22.69 -9.33
C LYS A 38 -13.84 -22.28 -9.98
N ILE A 39 -13.20 -21.22 -9.51
CA ILE A 39 -11.92 -20.75 -10.04
C ILE A 39 -10.82 -21.65 -9.51
N SER A 40 -10.15 -22.35 -10.42
CA SER A 40 -8.90 -23.03 -10.12
C SER A 40 -7.78 -22.01 -10.05
N ILE A 41 -7.18 -21.87 -8.88
CA ILE A 41 -6.03 -21.00 -8.67
C ILE A 41 -4.77 -21.86 -8.85
N PRO A 42 -3.84 -21.50 -9.76
CA PRO A 42 -2.55 -22.16 -9.85
C PRO A 42 -1.80 -22.10 -8.51
N GLU A 43 -0.93 -23.06 -8.27
CA GLU A 43 -0.10 -23.09 -7.08
C GLU A 43 1.07 -22.11 -7.25
N PHE A 44 0.93 -20.92 -6.69
CA PHE A 44 1.98 -19.91 -6.66
C PHE A 44 2.90 -20.11 -5.46
N LYS A 45 4.21 -19.94 -5.67
CA LYS A 45 5.16 -19.88 -4.58
C LYS A 45 5.02 -18.53 -3.87
N MET A 46 4.59 -18.57 -2.61
CA MET A 46 4.41 -17.37 -1.77
C MET A 46 5.39 -17.41 -0.59
N MET A 47 6.18 -16.35 -0.45
CA MET A 47 7.01 -16.14 0.74
C MET A 47 6.13 -15.80 1.94
N SER A 48 6.57 -16.20 3.13
CA SER A 48 6.01 -15.67 4.37
C SER A 48 6.40 -14.20 4.58
N ASP A 49 5.73 -13.52 5.52
CA ASP A 49 6.07 -12.13 5.87
C ASP A 49 7.47 -12.04 6.47
N GLU A 50 7.87 -13.04 7.27
CA GLU A 50 9.21 -13.15 7.87
C GLU A 50 10.28 -13.30 6.79
N GLU A 51 10.11 -14.25 5.86
CA GLU A 51 11.03 -14.45 4.73
C GLU A 51 11.14 -13.19 3.86
N THR A 52 10.02 -12.49 3.64
CA THR A 52 9.99 -11.23 2.87
C THR A 52 10.83 -10.17 3.56
N VAL A 53 10.62 -9.95 4.87
CA VAL A 53 11.39 -8.98 5.66
C VAL A 53 12.87 -9.35 5.71
N ASP A 54 13.19 -10.63 5.91
CA ASP A 54 14.57 -11.12 5.93
C ASP A 54 15.27 -10.92 4.56
N CYS A 55 14.58 -11.09 3.45
CA CYS A 55 15.12 -10.79 2.13
C CYS A 55 15.40 -9.29 1.95
N ILE A 56 14.48 -8.42 2.40
CA ILE A 56 14.68 -6.96 2.36
C ILE A 56 15.91 -6.56 3.19
N ILE A 57 16.06 -7.12 4.40
CA ILE A 57 17.14 -6.75 5.34
C ILE A 57 18.48 -7.34 4.91
N ASN A 58 18.53 -8.66 4.72
CA ASN A 58 19.78 -9.41 4.59
C ASN A 58 20.32 -9.44 3.15
N LYS A 59 19.43 -9.35 2.15
CA LYS A 59 19.79 -9.37 0.74
C LYS A 59 19.68 -8.00 0.06
N ASN A 60 19.28 -6.96 0.81
CA ASN A 60 19.02 -5.60 0.30
C ASN A 60 18.03 -5.60 -0.89
N MET A 61 16.99 -6.44 -0.81
CA MET A 61 16.01 -6.52 -1.89
C MET A 61 15.03 -5.34 -1.82
N SER A 62 14.61 -4.88 -2.98
CA SER A 62 13.54 -3.90 -3.16
C SER A 62 12.17 -4.62 -3.18
N LEU A 63 11.08 -3.88 -2.98
CA LEU A 63 9.73 -4.43 -2.99
C LEU A 63 8.79 -3.53 -3.79
N SER A 64 8.18 -4.09 -4.83
CA SER A 64 7.04 -3.52 -5.56
C SER A 64 5.77 -4.26 -5.18
N ARG A 65 4.70 -3.53 -4.79
CA ARG A 65 3.46 -4.17 -4.32
C ARG A 65 2.30 -3.90 -5.27
N PHE A 66 1.58 -4.95 -5.63
CA PHE A 66 0.40 -4.87 -6.47
C PHE A 66 -0.84 -5.16 -5.63
N GLY A 67 -1.65 -4.13 -5.36
CA GLY A 67 -2.98 -4.28 -4.77
C GLY A 67 -4.06 -4.51 -5.83
N ASP A 68 -5.31 -4.54 -5.39
CA ASP A 68 -6.48 -4.61 -6.29
C ASP A 68 -6.53 -3.42 -7.27
N GLY A 69 -6.12 -2.23 -6.83
CA GLY A 69 -6.05 -1.04 -7.68
C GLY A 69 -5.08 -1.18 -8.84
N GLU A 70 -3.85 -1.62 -8.57
CA GLU A 70 -2.82 -1.83 -9.59
C GLU A 70 -3.28 -2.85 -10.64
N PHE A 71 -3.87 -3.96 -10.22
CA PHE A 71 -4.41 -4.96 -11.17
C PHE A 71 -5.57 -4.42 -12.00
N LEU A 72 -6.46 -3.61 -11.41
CA LEU A 72 -7.55 -3.00 -12.17
C LEU A 72 -7.02 -2.02 -13.23
N TRP A 73 -5.98 -1.24 -12.93
CA TRP A 73 -5.31 -0.42 -13.95
C TRP A 73 -4.65 -1.27 -15.03
N MET A 74 -3.96 -2.37 -14.68
CA MET A 74 -3.36 -3.32 -15.64
C MET A 74 -4.41 -3.99 -16.54
N CYS A 75 -5.67 -4.07 -16.08
CA CYS A 75 -6.82 -4.52 -16.87
C CYS A 75 -7.53 -3.39 -17.62
N GLY A 76 -6.95 -2.20 -17.73
CA GLY A 76 -7.50 -1.04 -18.43
C GLY A 76 -8.69 -0.37 -17.75
N GLN A 77 -8.92 -0.65 -16.45
CA GLN A 77 -10.03 -0.04 -15.71
C GLN A 77 -9.70 1.41 -15.33
N LYS A 78 -10.64 2.33 -15.58
CA LYS A 78 -10.51 3.74 -15.20
C LYS A 78 -11.06 3.94 -13.80
N LEU A 79 -10.18 3.88 -12.80
CA LEU A 79 -10.58 4.09 -11.40
C LEU A 79 -10.74 5.58 -11.09
N ASN A 80 -11.78 5.92 -10.31
CA ASN A 80 -11.89 7.26 -9.73
C ASN A 80 -11.01 7.33 -8.47
N SER A 81 -9.72 7.61 -8.69
CA SER A 81 -8.67 7.57 -7.69
C SER A 81 -7.86 8.87 -7.70
N PHE A 82 -6.90 9.00 -6.75
CA PHE A 82 -5.92 10.08 -6.70
C PHE A 82 -4.87 9.99 -7.82
N GLN A 83 -4.75 8.85 -8.50
CA GLN A 83 -3.97 8.66 -9.71
C GLN A 83 -4.91 8.44 -10.89
N LYS A 84 -4.75 9.21 -11.94
CA LYS A 84 -5.47 9.03 -13.21
C LYS A 84 -4.90 7.84 -13.98
N TYR A 85 -5.79 7.11 -14.63
CA TYR A 85 -5.38 6.10 -15.60
C TYR A 85 -4.68 6.75 -16.81
N SER A 86 -3.61 6.13 -17.25
CA SER A 86 -3.01 6.35 -18.56
C SER A 86 -2.51 5.04 -19.15
N PRO A 87 -2.45 4.89 -20.50
CA PRO A 87 -1.88 3.70 -21.13
C PRO A 87 -0.42 3.46 -20.74
N GLU A 88 0.32 4.53 -20.45
CA GLU A 88 1.72 4.43 -20.01
C GLU A 88 1.80 3.87 -18.58
N LEU A 89 0.95 4.32 -17.66
CA LEU A 89 0.86 3.75 -16.30
C LEU A 89 0.54 2.25 -16.37
N GLU A 90 -0.46 1.84 -17.16
CA GLU A 90 -0.82 0.44 -17.38
C GLU A 90 0.38 -0.37 -17.86
N LYS A 91 1.02 0.08 -18.94
CA LYS A 91 2.20 -0.57 -19.52
C LYS A 91 3.34 -0.70 -18.52
N ARG A 92 3.62 0.35 -17.74
CA ARG A 92 4.69 0.37 -16.74
C ARG A 92 4.39 -0.61 -15.58
N LEU A 93 3.16 -0.67 -15.09
CA LEU A 93 2.75 -1.66 -14.09
C LEU A 93 2.90 -3.09 -14.62
N ILE A 94 2.49 -3.37 -15.87
CA ILE A 94 2.67 -4.69 -16.48
C ILE A 94 4.15 -5.06 -16.60
N ASN A 95 5.00 -4.12 -17.00
CA ASN A 95 6.44 -4.36 -17.10
C ASN A 95 7.07 -4.64 -15.72
N THR A 96 6.68 -3.87 -14.69
CA THR A 96 7.13 -4.09 -13.32
C THR A 96 6.72 -5.47 -12.80
N MET A 97 5.46 -5.90 -13.03
CA MET A 97 4.99 -7.24 -12.66
C MET A 97 5.82 -8.37 -13.31
N LYS A 98 6.29 -8.15 -14.54
CA LYS A 98 7.09 -9.11 -15.32
C LYS A 98 8.60 -8.95 -15.11
N SER A 99 9.03 -8.11 -14.20
CA SER A 99 10.46 -7.89 -13.93
C SER A 99 11.14 -9.21 -13.54
N LYS A 100 12.35 -9.41 -14.07
CA LYS A 100 13.22 -10.56 -13.76
C LYS A 100 14.44 -10.14 -12.92
N ASN A 101 14.41 -8.93 -12.36
CA ASN A 101 15.48 -8.46 -11.47
C ASN A 101 15.46 -9.26 -10.16
N GLU A 102 16.51 -10.02 -9.91
CA GLU A 102 16.66 -10.88 -8.73
C GLU A 102 16.72 -10.10 -7.39
N LYS A 103 16.92 -8.78 -7.46
CA LYS A 103 16.88 -7.88 -6.29
C LYS A 103 15.53 -7.25 -6.06
N LEU A 104 14.52 -7.57 -6.86
CA LEU A 104 13.16 -7.05 -6.74
C LEU A 104 12.19 -8.14 -6.29
N LEU A 105 11.55 -7.91 -5.15
CA LEU A 105 10.40 -8.69 -4.70
C LEU A 105 9.13 -8.13 -5.34
N ILE A 106 8.28 -9.02 -5.85
CA ILE A 106 6.96 -8.67 -6.37
C ILE A 106 5.91 -9.13 -5.38
N GLY A 107 5.17 -8.17 -4.83
CA GLY A 107 4.05 -8.42 -3.93
C GLY A 107 2.76 -8.69 -4.70
N PHE A 108 2.14 -9.85 -4.44
CA PHE A 108 0.83 -10.24 -4.93
C PHE A 108 -0.15 -10.36 -3.76
N PRO A 109 -1.42 -9.90 -3.85
CA PRO A 109 -2.35 -9.95 -2.72
C PRO A 109 -2.73 -11.38 -2.35
N LYS A 110 -2.21 -11.87 -1.24
CA LYS A 110 -2.53 -13.22 -0.72
C LYS A 110 -4.03 -13.41 -0.52
N GLY A 111 -4.77 -12.35 -0.18
CA GLY A 111 -6.23 -12.38 -0.01
C GLY A 111 -7.01 -12.88 -1.25
N ILE A 112 -6.47 -12.72 -2.46
CA ILE A 112 -7.07 -13.29 -3.68
C ILE A 112 -6.99 -14.82 -3.64
N ILE A 113 -5.90 -15.40 -3.13
CA ILE A 113 -5.69 -16.85 -3.02
C ILE A 113 -6.41 -17.37 -1.78
N ASP A 114 -6.13 -16.77 -0.63
CA ASP A 114 -6.63 -17.19 0.66
C ASP A 114 -6.90 -15.98 1.56
N SER A 115 -8.16 -15.82 1.95
CA SER A 115 -8.61 -14.73 2.81
C SER A 115 -9.21 -15.21 4.14
N HIS A 116 -8.99 -16.46 4.54
CA HIS A 116 -9.67 -17.05 5.72
C HIS A 116 -9.32 -16.34 7.03
N LYS A 117 -8.12 -15.77 7.15
CA LYS A 117 -7.68 -14.99 8.33
C LYS A 117 -8.23 -13.56 8.35
N CYS A 118 -8.75 -13.07 7.24
CA CYS A 118 -9.29 -11.71 7.16
C CYS A 118 -10.65 -11.62 7.88
N ASN A 119 -11.02 -10.41 8.31
CA ASN A 119 -12.36 -10.13 8.79
C ASN A 119 -13.42 -10.33 7.69
N LEU A 120 -14.70 -10.33 8.09
CA LEU A 120 -15.80 -10.66 7.16
C LEU A 120 -15.82 -9.72 5.94
N PHE A 121 -15.66 -8.41 6.14
CA PHE A 121 -15.69 -7.45 5.04
C PHE A 121 -14.57 -7.70 4.02
N ALA A 122 -13.34 -7.89 4.49
CA ALA A 122 -12.19 -8.18 3.63
C ALA A 122 -12.33 -9.53 2.90
N ARG A 123 -12.84 -10.57 3.59
CA ARG A 123 -13.14 -11.86 2.93
C ARG A 123 -14.15 -11.73 1.80
N MET A 124 -15.22 -10.95 2.02
CA MET A 124 -16.23 -10.70 0.99
C MET A 124 -15.61 -9.93 -0.18
N HIS A 125 -14.81 -8.90 0.09
CA HIS A 125 -14.10 -8.11 -0.92
C HIS A 125 -13.19 -9.00 -1.79
N TRP A 126 -12.30 -9.78 -1.19
CA TRP A 126 -11.40 -10.67 -1.92
C TRP A 126 -12.13 -11.76 -2.72
N THR A 127 -13.25 -12.28 -2.19
CA THR A 127 -14.11 -13.21 -2.95
C THR A 127 -14.69 -12.54 -4.19
N ILE A 128 -15.12 -11.28 -4.10
CA ILE A 128 -15.65 -10.51 -5.22
C ILE A 128 -14.56 -10.23 -6.26
N ILE A 129 -13.36 -9.81 -5.81
CA ILE A 129 -12.21 -9.58 -6.70
C ILE A 129 -11.83 -10.86 -7.42
N ARG A 130 -11.68 -11.98 -6.70
CA ARG A 130 -11.40 -13.29 -7.29
C ARG A 130 -12.41 -13.65 -8.37
N ALA A 131 -13.70 -13.58 -8.05
CA ALA A 131 -14.77 -13.96 -8.96
C ALA A 131 -14.79 -13.17 -10.26
N ASN A 132 -14.45 -11.88 -10.21
CA ASN A 132 -14.63 -10.99 -11.35
C ASN A 132 -13.35 -10.75 -12.15
N TYR A 133 -12.18 -10.83 -11.52
CA TYR A 133 -10.93 -10.37 -12.14
C TYR A 133 -9.80 -11.39 -12.13
N PHE A 134 -9.94 -12.55 -11.45
CA PHE A 134 -8.81 -13.48 -11.31
C PHE A 134 -8.22 -13.92 -12.65
N TYR A 135 -9.03 -14.29 -13.63
CA TYR A 135 -8.54 -14.72 -14.94
C TYR A 135 -7.81 -13.62 -15.73
N ASP A 136 -8.21 -12.36 -15.55
CA ASP A 136 -7.53 -11.24 -16.17
C ASP A 136 -6.20 -10.95 -15.44
N ILE A 137 -6.18 -11.02 -14.12
CA ILE A 137 -4.98 -10.88 -13.28
C ILE A 137 -3.98 -12.01 -13.58
N ALA A 138 -4.45 -13.24 -13.69
CA ALA A 138 -3.60 -14.42 -13.93
C ALA A 138 -2.77 -14.33 -15.23
N LYS A 139 -3.23 -13.56 -16.21
CA LYS A 139 -2.47 -13.32 -17.47
C LYS A 139 -1.13 -12.59 -17.23
N PHE A 140 -0.98 -11.92 -16.11
CA PHE A 140 0.24 -11.18 -15.75
C PHE A 140 1.15 -11.95 -14.81
N LEU A 141 0.69 -13.08 -14.25
CA LEU A 141 1.43 -13.87 -13.29
C LEU A 141 2.28 -14.95 -13.98
N ASP A 142 3.43 -15.24 -13.37
CA ASP A 142 4.35 -16.29 -13.78
C ASP A 142 4.41 -17.35 -12.66
N GLU A 143 3.97 -18.58 -12.95
CA GLU A 143 3.93 -19.67 -11.96
C GLU A 143 5.34 -20.09 -11.49
N SER A 144 6.38 -19.77 -12.27
CA SER A 144 7.77 -20.03 -11.89
C SER A 144 8.34 -19.02 -10.91
N GLN A 145 7.70 -17.83 -10.76
CA GLN A 145 8.14 -16.74 -9.90
C GLN A 145 7.66 -16.94 -8.47
N THR A 146 8.52 -16.58 -7.51
CA THR A 146 8.12 -16.50 -6.10
C THR A 146 7.62 -15.09 -5.80
N TYR A 147 6.42 -15.00 -5.24
CA TYR A 147 5.80 -13.74 -4.84
C TYR A 147 5.86 -13.57 -3.30
N CYS A 148 5.70 -12.34 -2.82
CA CYS A 148 5.40 -12.06 -1.42
C CYS A 148 3.99 -11.50 -1.27
N ASP A 149 3.50 -11.34 -0.04
CA ASP A 149 2.17 -10.76 0.17
C ASP A 149 2.19 -9.25 -0.02
N ALA A 150 1.49 -8.72 -1.02
CA ALA A 150 1.32 -7.29 -1.21
C ALA A 150 0.67 -6.60 -0.01
N SER A 151 -0.13 -7.34 0.77
CA SER A 151 -0.81 -6.84 1.97
C SER A 151 0.09 -6.84 3.21
N ILE A 152 1.37 -7.16 3.09
CA ILE A 152 2.34 -7.16 4.21
C ILE A 152 2.36 -5.82 4.97
N THR A 153 2.19 -4.70 4.28
CA THR A 153 2.14 -3.35 4.86
C THR A 153 0.71 -2.90 5.24
N ARG A 154 -0.26 -3.81 5.21
CA ARG A 154 -1.64 -3.61 5.66
C ARG A 154 -2.01 -4.59 6.79
N PRO A 155 -1.28 -4.58 7.90
CA PRO A 155 -1.36 -5.66 8.88
C PRO A 155 -2.57 -5.59 9.81
N TYR A 156 -3.44 -4.55 9.72
CA TYR A 156 -4.48 -4.34 10.72
C TYR A 156 -5.91 -4.33 10.19
N ILE A 157 -6.28 -3.38 9.33
CA ILE A 157 -7.70 -3.08 9.06
C ILE A 157 -8.48 -4.23 8.40
N ASP A 158 -7.79 -5.08 7.67
CA ASP A 158 -8.41 -6.23 7.02
C ASP A 158 -8.50 -7.47 7.94
N TYR A 159 -7.88 -7.41 9.13
CA TYR A 159 -7.88 -8.47 10.15
C TYR A 159 -8.64 -8.04 11.41
N CYS A 160 -8.42 -6.83 11.90
CA CYS A 160 -8.91 -6.30 13.18
C CYS A 160 -8.51 -7.17 14.38
N ASP A 161 -7.35 -7.83 14.30
CA ASP A 161 -6.75 -8.65 15.34
C ASP A 161 -5.51 -7.92 15.89
N ILE A 162 -5.55 -7.55 17.17
CA ILE A 162 -4.52 -6.72 17.80
C ILE A 162 -3.19 -7.46 17.93
N GLU A 163 -3.21 -8.72 18.42
CA GLU A 163 -2.00 -9.49 18.65
C GLU A 163 -1.32 -9.89 17.33
N PHE A 164 -2.10 -10.35 16.38
CA PHE A 164 -1.63 -10.64 15.03
C PHE A 164 -0.99 -9.41 14.38
N SER A 165 -1.66 -8.26 14.48
CA SER A 165 -1.16 -7.00 13.90
C SER A 165 0.09 -6.49 14.61
N ARG A 166 0.17 -6.62 15.94
CA ARG A 166 1.35 -6.26 16.73
C ARG A 166 2.59 -6.99 16.21
N HIS A 167 2.52 -8.31 16.10
CA HIS A 167 3.64 -9.11 15.58
C HIS A 167 4.04 -8.71 14.16
N LYS A 168 3.07 -8.41 13.30
CA LYS A 168 3.35 -7.96 11.93
C LYS A 168 4.05 -6.59 11.92
N PHE A 169 3.61 -5.63 12.73
CA PHE A 169 4.28 -4.32 12.83
C PHE A 169 5.68 -4.46 13.42
N GLU A 170 5.88 -5.27 14.46
CA GLU A 170 7.19 -5.57 15.03
C GLU A 170 8.14 -6.15 13.97
N ASN A 171 7.66 -7.11 13.16
CA ASN A 171 8.44 -7.66 12.07
C ASN A 171 8.80 -6.61 11.01
N LEU A 172 7.85 -5.76 10.61
CA LEU A 172 8.08 -4.69 9.62
C LEU A 172 9.05 -3.62 10.14
N LYS A 173 8.97 -3.23 11.42
CA LYS A 173 9.89 -2.27 12.05
C LYS A 173 11.36 -2.70 11.93
N ARG A 174 11.67 -4.00 11.82
CA ARG A 174 13.02 -4.50 11.57
C ARG A 174 13.64 -3.98 10.27
N ILE A 175 12.82 -3.64 9.26
CA ILE A 175 13.32 -3.18 7.95
C ILE A 175 14.13 -1.90 8.08
N TRP A 176 13.70 -0.96 8.94
CA TRP A 176 14.34 0.33 9.13
C TRP A 176 15.04 0.50 10.47
N ASP A 177 15.12 -0.59 11.27
CA ASP A 177 15.79 -0.56 12.56
C ASP A 177 17.26 -0.14 12.45
N ASN A 178 17.64 0.91 13.20
CA ASN A 178 18.96 1.51 13.19
C ASN A 178 19.50 1.90 11.79
N LYS A 179 18.63 2.22 10.82
CA LYS A 179 19.02 2.66 9.48
C LYS A 179 18.74 4.14 9.24
N ASN A 180 19.60 4.76 8.42
CA ASN A 180 19.28 6.04 7.81
C ASN A 180 18.30 5.77 6.65
N ILE A 181 17.12 6.38 6.70
CA ILE A 181 16.09 6.17 5.71
C ILE A 181 15.72 7.45 4.97
N VAL A 182 15.30 7.30 3.72
CA VAL A 182 14.65 8.36 2.95
C VAL A 182 13.22 7.94 2.62
N ILE A 183 12.26 8.71 3.07
CA ILE A 183 10.83 8.52 2.77
C ILE A 183 10.52 9.33 1.50
N VAL A 184 9.95 8.66 0.48
CA VAL A 184 9.48 9.28 -0.76
C VAL A 184 7.95 9.23 -0.74
N GLU A 185 7.32 10.37 -0.48
CA GLU A 185 5.90 10.41 -0.15
C GLU A 185 5.16 11.58 -0.80
N GLY A 186 3.84 11.45 -0.96
CA GLY A 186 2.98 12.55 -1.39
C GLY A 186 2.85 13.64 -0.32
N LYS A 187 2.75 14.90 -0.73
CA LYS A 187 2.72 16.10 0.13
C LYS A 187 1.72 16.03 1.32
N LYS A 188 0.67 15.23 1.20
CA LYS A 188 -0.37 15.09 2.24
C LYS A 188 -0.26 13.78 3.03
N THR A 189 0.77 12.99 2.81
CA THR A 189 0.91 11.65 3.43
C THR A 189 1.45 11.72 4.84
N LYS A 190 2.55 12.46 5.06
CA LYS A 190 3.20 12.71 6.37
C LYS A 190 3.44 11.44 7.17
N LEU A 191 4.09 10.44 6.53
CA LEU A 191 4.39 9.13 7.12
C LEU A 191 5.13 9.25 8.45
N GLY A 192 4.66 8.53 9.48
CA GLY A 192 5.27 8.48 10.82
C GLY A 192 5.07 9.73 11.67
N ILE A 193 4.45 10.79 11.14
CA ILE A 193 4.20 11.98 11.95
C ILE A 193 3.00 11.73 12.87
N GLY A 194 3.19 12.00 14.17
CA GLY A 194 2.18 11.79 15.20
C GLY A 194 2.04 10.34 15.69
N ASN A 195 3.03 9.49 15.42
CA ASN A 195 3.15 8.13 15.99
C ASN A 195 4.60 7.65 16.01
N ASP A 196 4.86 6.49 16.63
CA ASP A 196 6.19 5.91 16.87
C ASP A 196 6.59 4.84 15.82
N LEU A 197 5.95 4.80 14.66
CA LEU A 197 6.20 3.74 13.66
C LEU A 197 7.67 3.69 13.22
N PHE A 198 8.31 4.84 13.07
CA PHE A 198 9.68 4.96 12.59
C PHE A 198 10.69 5.42 13.66
N ASP A 199 10.32 5.40 14.95
CA ASP A 199 11.19 5.90 16.03
C ASP A 199 12.47 5.08 16.21
N ASN A 200 12.49 3.83 15.71
CA ASN A 200 13.67 2.97 15.71
C ASN A 200 14.60 3.19 14.50
N ALA A 201 14.27 4.09 13.57
CA ALA A 201 15.19 4.52 12.52
C ALA A 201 16.26 5.46 13.08
N LEU A 202 17.49 5.34 12.56
CA LEU A 202 18.61 6.20 12.99
C LEU A 202 18.42 7.65 12.56
N SER A 203 17.94 7.86 11.34
CA SER A 203 17.56 9.18 10.83
C SER A 203 16.51 9.06 9.71
N ILE A 204 15.71 10.11 9.56
CA ILE A 204 14.67 10.20 8.54
C ILE A 204 14.90 11.46 7.71
N LYS A 205 15.03 11.29 6.39
CA LYS A 205 14.96 12.36 5.40
C LYS A 205 13.76 12.13 4.48
N ARG A 206 13.29 13.19 3.80
CA ARG A 206 12.08 13.11 2.98
C ARG A 206 12.25 13.76 1.63
N ILE A 207 11.71 13.10 0.60
CA ILE A 207 11.45 13.68 -0.72
C ILE A 207 9.93 13.80 -0.85
N ILE A 208 9.44 15.02 -0.99
CA ILE A 208 8.02 15.30 -1.08
C ILE A 208 7.61 15.39 -2.56
N CYS A 209 6.61 14.61 -2.92
CA CYS A 209 6.09 14.47 -4.28
C CYS A 209 4.66 15.01 -4.39
N PRO A 210 4.12 15.20 -5.61
CA PRO A 210 2.72 15.56 -5.80
C PRO A 210 1.79 14.61 -5.04
N ALA A 211 0.77 15.18 -4.37
CA ALA A 211 -0.21 14.40 -3.62
C ALA A 211 -1.16 13.59 -4.53
N GLU A 212 -1.33 14.04 -5.77
CA GLU A 212 -2.16 13.41 -6.80
C GLU A 212 -1.36 13.28 -8.09
N ASN A 213 -1.62 12.24 -8.87
CA ASN A 213 -0.99 11.99 -10.18
C ASN A 213 0.55 11.97 -10.14
N ALA A 214 1.14 11.44 -9.07
CA ALA A 214 2.59 11.40 -8.91
C ALA A 214 3.31 10.71 -10.08
N PHE A 215 2.63 9.82 -10.81
CA PHE A 215 3.17 9.17 -12.01
C PHE A 215 3.52 10.16 -13.13
N GLU A 216 2.82 11.27 -13.25
CA GLU A 216 3.14 12.33 -14.24
C GLU A 216 4.49 13.01 -13.95
N SER A 217 5.01 12.87 -12.71
CA SER A 217 6.30 13.42 -12.27
C SER A 217 7.37 12.33 -12.05
N LEU A 218 7.15 11.08 -12.52
CA LEU A 218 8.02 9.94 -12.22
C LEU A 218 9.50 10.22 -12.57
N GLU A 219 9.79 10.74 -13.76
CA GLU A 219 11.15 11.06 -14.19
C GLU A 219 11.83 12.08 -13.27
N LYS A 220 11.12 13.14 -12.87
CA LYS A 220 11.63 14.15 -11.93
C LYS A 220 11.90 13.55 -10.55
N ILE A 221 11.05 12.61 -10.11
CA ILE A 221 11.24 11.90 -8.84
C ILE A 221 12.51 11.07 -8.89
N GLU A 222 12.71 10.29 -9.96
CA GLU A 222 13.92 9.49 -10.15
C GLU A 222 15.19 10.34 -10.20
N GLU A 223 15.19 11.45 -10.96
CA GLU A 223 16.30 12.38 -11.04
C GLU A 223 16.63 12.98 -9.68
N SER A 224 15.59 13.39 -8.93
CA SER A 224 15.75 13.91 -7.57
C SER A 224 16.37 12.88 -6.63
N ILE A 225 15.94 11.62 -6.68
CA ILE A 225 16.52 10.53 -5.90
C ILE A 225 18.00 10.36 -6.28
N LYS A 226 18.32 10.24 -7.56
CA LYS A 226 19.70 10.06 -8.05
C LYS A 226 20.64 11.19 -7.61
N LYS A 227 20.12 12.42 -7.49
CA LYS A 227 20.87 13.60 -7.06
C LYS A 227 21.08 13.67 -5.56
N ASN A 228 20.09 13.26 -4.75
CA ASN A 228 20.06 13.57 -3.32
C ASN A 228 20.24 12.36 -2.40
N VAL A 229 20.16 11.13 -2.92
CA VAL A 229 20.15 9.90 -2.11
C VAL A 229 21.34 9.01 -2.49
N SER A 230 22.09 8.56 -1.48
CA SER A 230 23.14 7.57 -1.68
C SER A 230 22.55 6.19 -1.98
N LYS A 231 23.22 5.39 -2.84
CA LYS A 231 22.79 4.02 -3.18
C LYS A 231 22.72 3.07 -1.99
N ASN A 232 23.44 3.36 -0.92
CA ASN A 232 23.43 2.55 0.30
C ASN A 232 22.32 2.96 1.29
N THR A 233 21.44 3.89 0.90
CA THR A 233 20.35 4.36 1.75
C THR A 233 19.08 3.57 1.45
N LEU A 234 18.41 3.07 2.49
CA LEU A 234 17.11 2.47 2.35
C LEU A 234 16.06 3.54 2.05
N MET A 235 15.32 3.37 0.97
CA MET A 235 14.18 4.22 0.65
C MET A 235 12.85 3.53 0.91
N LEU A 236 11.90 4.29 1.46
CA LEU A 236 10.54 3.85 1.74
C LEU A 236 9.57 4.69 0.91
N ALA A 237 8.83 4.09 0.00
CA ALA A 237 7.95 4.81 -0.93
C ALA A 237 6.47 4.68 -0.56
N ALA A 238 5.73 5.81 -0.65
CA ALA A 238 4.29 5.88 -0.43
C ALA A 238 3.62 6.85 -1.41
N LEU A 239 3.50 6.41 -2.68
CA LEU A 239 3.00 7.19 -3.82
C LEU A 239 1.92 6.44 -4.63
N GLY A 240 1.22 5.48 -3.99
CA GLY A 240 0.27 4.61 -4.68
C GLY A 240 0.94 3.82 -5.81
N PRO A 241 0.30 3.67 -7.00
CA PRO A 241 0.85 2.87 -8.09
C PRO A 241 2.20 3.39 -8.60
N THR A 242 2.50 4.66 -8.38
CA THR A 242 3.82 5.24 -8.70
C THR A 242 4.91 4.63 -7.83
N ALA A 243 4.63 4.31 -6.55
CA ALA A 243 5.61 3.66 -5.66
C ALA A 243 5.97 2.26 -6.16
N THR A 244 4.98 1.50 -6.67
CA THR A 244 5.17 0.17 -7.25
C THR A 244 6.17 0.20 -8.42
N ILE A 245 6.00 1.17 -9.34
CA ILE A 245 6.89 1.35 -10.51
C ILE A 245 8.25 1.88 -10.06
N LEU A 246 8.26 2.93 -9.24
CA LEU A 246 9.49 3.58 -8.77
C LEU A 246 10.41 2.61 -8.02
N ALA A 247 9.86 1.69 -7.22
CA ALA A 247 10.66 0.68 -6.53
C ALA A 247 11.39 -0.25 -7.51
N SER A 248 10.74 -0.62 -8.62
CA SER A 248 11.38 -1.39 -9.69
C SER A 248 12.47 -0.60 -10.41
N ASP A 249 12.16 0.64 -10.83
CA ASP A 249 13.09 1.47 -11.57
C ASP A 249 14.34 1.81 -10.76
N MET A 250 14.15 2.13 -9.48
CA MET A 250 15.27 2.41 -8.59
C MET A 250 16.08 1.15 -8.28
N CYS A 251 15.43 -0.03 -8.18
CA CYS A 251 16.13 -1.30 -8.07
C CYS A 251 17.03 -1.57 -9.28
N ASP A 252 16.54 -1.34 -10.50
CA ASP A 252 17.30 -1.47 -11.74
C ASP A 252 18.50 -0.49 -11.80
N ASN A 253 18.37 0.65 -11.13
CA ASN A 253 19.45 1.63 -10.98
C ASN A 253 20.40 1.35 -9.78
N GLY A 254 20.22 0.21 -9.08
CA GLY A 254 21.09 -0.24 -7.98
C GLY A 254 20.81 0.43 -6.64
N TYR A 255 19.58 0.94 -6.42
CA TYR A 255 19.11 1.43 -5.13
C TYR A 255 18.22 0.38 -4.47
N GLN A 256 18.11 0.45 -3.14
CA GLN A 256 17.10 -0.30 -2.39
C GLN A 256 15.89 0.58 -2.10
N MET A 257 14.72 0.18 -2.58
CA MET A 257 13.45 0.87 -2.32
C MET A 257 12.34 -0.13 -1.98
N VAL A 258 11.61 0.16 -0.92
CA VAL A 258 10.48 -0.64 -0.45
C VAL A 258 9.21 0.19 -0.59
N ASP A 259 8.28 -0.26 -1.43
CA ASP A 259 6.93 0.29 -1.45
C ASP A 259 6.22 -0.11 -0.16
N ILE A 260 5.99 0.85 0.73
CA ILE A 260 5.32 0.63 2.02
C ILE A 260 3.87 1.11 2.03
N GLY A 261 3.43 1.80 0.96
CA GLY A 261 2.07 2.32 0.83
C GLY A 261 1.55 3.01 2.09
N HIS A 262 0.37 2.64 2.54
CA HIS A 262 -0.32 3.26 3.68
C HIS A 262 -0.02 2.62 5.04
N ILE A 263 1.18 2.09 5.27
CA ILE A 263 1.53 1.42 6.53
C ILE A 263 1.29 2.31 7.76
N ASP A 264 1.53 3.60 7.62
CA ASP A 264 1.34 4.59 8.69
C ASP A 264 -0.14 4.77 9.07
N VAL A 265 -1.02 4.80 8.08
CA VAL A 265 -2.48 4.86 8.29
C VAL A 265 -2.98 3.57 8.94
N GLU A 266 -2.47 2.42 8.51
CA GLU A 266 -2.74 1.11 9.12
C GLU A 266 -2.29 1.09 10.59
N TYR A 267 -1.11 1.67 10.88
CA TYR A 267 -0.58 1.77 12.23
C TYR A 267 -1.44 2.68 13.12
N MET A 268 -1.89 3.82 12.62
CA MET A 268 -2.83 4.69 13.34
C MET A 268 -4.17 3.98 13.62
N TRP A 269 -4.71 3.24 12.66
CA TRP A 269 -5.92 2.44 12.89
C TRP A 269 -5.70 1.34 13.93
N TYR A 270 -4.53 0.71 13.95
CA TYR A 270 -4.14 -0.27 14.97
C TYR A 270 -4.08 0.37 16.37
N LEU A 271 -3.40 1.49 16.53
CA LEU A 271 -3.29 2.21 17.81
C LEU A 271 -4.67 2.62 18.34
N HIS A 272 -5.55 3.07 17.46
CA HIS A 272 -6.91 3.48 17.81
C HIS A 272 -7.93 2.33 17.87
N ARG A 273 -7.50 1.08 17.63
CA ARG A 273 -8.37 -0.10 17.56
C ARG A 273 -9.57 0.11 16.64
N ALA A 274 -9.35 0.78 15.51
CA ALA A 274 -10.41 1.11 14.56
C ALA A 274 -10.93 -0.15 13.87
N ILE A 275 -12.25 -0.29 13.76
CA ILE A 275 -12.90 -1.36 12.99
C ILE A 275 -13.36 -0.90 11.60
N LEU A 276 -13.14 0.38 11.30
CA LEU A 276 -13.47 1.04 10.03
C LEU A 276 -12.29 1.85 9.53
N ARG A 277 -12.17 1.96 8.21
CA ARG A 277 -11.25 2.88 7.54
C ARG A 277 -11.71 4.32 7.78
N LYS A 278 -11.20 4.95 8.83
CA LYS A 278 -11.53 6.33 9.25
C LYS A 278 -10.51 7.34 8.74
N PRO A 279 -10.93 8.60 8.56
CA PRO A 279 -9.98 9.70 8.40
C PRO A 279 -9.02 9.75 9.58
N ILE A 280 -7.76 10.05 9.29
CA ILE A 280 -6.73 10.37 10.29
C ILE A 280 -6.47 11.86 10.21
N GLU A 281 -6.49 12.51 11.36
CA GLU A 281 -6.23 13.94 11.43
C GLU A 281 -4.82 14.26 10.93
N GLY A 282 -4.70 15.30 10.10
CA GLY A 282 -3.42 15.73 9.53
C GLY A 282 -2.88 14.85 8.38
N LYS A 283 -3.57 13.78 7.98
CA LYS A 283 -3.12 12.86 6.93
C LYS A 283 -4.19 12.62 5.86
N SER A 284 -3.77 12.52 4.61
CA SER A 284 -4.65 12.11 3.52
C SER A 284 -4.89 10.60 3.56
N VAL A 285 -6.16 10.19 3.63
CA VAL A 285 -6.57 8.79 3.67
C VAL A 285 -7.57 8.53 2.54
N ASN A 286 -7.07 7.98 1.43
CA ASN A 286 -7.89 7.74 0.23
C ASN A 286 -9.08 6.82 0.49
N GLU A 287 -8.88 5.74 1.24
CA GLU A 287 -9.91 4.74 1.53
C GLU A 287 -11.05 5.27 2.41
N SER A 288 -10.81 6.32 3.18
CA SER A 288 -11.88 6.98 3.96
C SER A 288 -12.64 8.03 3.13
N GLY A 289 -12.17 8.34 1.91
CA GLY A 289 -12.67 9.42 1.06
C GLY A 289 -12.31 10.81 1.58
N ASN A 290 -11.39 10.92 2.53
CA ASN A 290 -10.84 12.16 3.04
C ASN A 290 -9.50 12.45 2.37
N ARG A 291 -9.53 13.29 1.34
CA ARG A 291 -8.32 13.79 0.65
C ARG A 291 -7.87 15.14 1.20
N ASP A 292 -8.76 15.82 1.93
CA ASP A 292 -8.43 17.06 2.65
C ASP A 292 -7.93 16.68 4.04
N CYS A 293 -6.64 16.90 4.28
CA CYS A 293 -6.06 16.80 5.61
C CYS A 293 -6.11 18.16 6.30
N SER A 294 -6.32 18.16 7.62
CA SER A 294 -6.11 19.33 8.45
C SER A 294 -4.64 19.75 8.41
N ASN A 295 -4.36 21.03 8.65
CA ASN A 295 -3.00 21.59 8.64
C ASN A 295 -2.24 21.33 9.95
N VAL A 296 -2.67 20.37 10.78
CA VAL A 296 -2.14 20.11 12.13
C VAL A 296 -0.61 19.92 12.14
N TYR A 297 -0.06 19.24 11.13
CA TYR A 297 1.38 18.96 11.05
C TYR A 297 2.13 19.87 10.06
N ASP A 298 1.51 20.92 9.50
CA ASP A 298 2.17 21.76 8.49
C ASP A 298 3.32 22.59 9.07
N ASN A 299 3.29 22.87 10.36
CA ASN A 299 4.32 23.61 11.11
C ASN A 299 5.19 22.70 11.99
N ASP A 300 5.12 21.39 11.85
CA ASP A 300 5.97 20.47 12.59
C ASP A 300 7.43 20.63 12.16
N LYS A 301 8.26 21.14 13.08
CA LYS A 301 9.67 21.45 12.79
C LYS A 301 10.49 20.21 12.48
N ILE A 302 10.19 19.05 13.09
CA ILE A 302 10.90 17.80 12.84
C ILE A 302 10.61 17.34 11.41
N TYR A 303 9.32 17.39 11.02
CA TYR A 303 8.91 17.08 9.65
C TYR A 303 9.58 18.01 8.64
N LEU A 304 9.44 19.33 8.82
CA LEU A 304 9.99 20.33 7.89
C LEU A 304 11.51 20.21 7.73
N ASN A 305 12.24 20.01 8.84
CA ASN A 305 13.70 19.86 8.81
C ASN A 305 14.15 18.52 8.16
N SER A 306 13.28 17.55 8.06
CA SER A 306 13.59 16.28 7.39
C SER A 306 13.45 16.34 5.86
N ILE A 307 12.82 17.38 5.30
CA ILE A 307 12.60 17.53 3.86
C ILE A 307 13.91 17.96 3.19
N ILE A 308 14.40 17.13 2.26
CA ILE A 308 15.61 17.41 1.47
C ILE A 308 15.29 17.87 0.04
N CYS A 309 14.09 17.56 -0.44
CA CYS A 309 13.62 17.96 -1.77
C CYS A 309 12.09 17.95 -1.82
N GLU A 310 11.52 18.90 -2.57
CA GLU A 310 10.09 18.94 -2.90
C GLU A 310 9.94 19.02 -4.44
N ILE A 311 9.08 18.18 -5.00
CA ILE A 311 8.79 18.06 -6.43
C ILE A 311 7.36 18.55 -6.65
N ASN A 312 7.21 19.57 -7.48
CA ASN A 312 5.93 20.18 -7.83
C ASN A 312 5.49 19.76 -9.24
#